data_b23c94bf9be3d8d49e94ef7943dc66c1
#
_entry.id   b23c94bf9be3d8d49e94ef7943dc66c1
#
_cell.length_a   1.000
_cell.length_b   1.000
_cell.length_c   1.000
_cell.angle_alpha   90.00
_cell.angle_beta   90.00
_cell.angle_gamma   90.00
#
_symmetry.space_group_name_H-M   'P 1'
#
loop_
_entity.id
_entity.type
_entity.pdbx_description
1 polymer ?
#
loop_
_entity_poly.entity_id
_entity_poly.type
_entity_poly.pdbx_seq_one_letter_code
_entity_poly.pdbx_strand_id
1 'polypeptide(L)'
;MTSEQTSKMDTATIRQTIHDQIQFNFLFDGDEEEFSDDDSLVESGVVDQTGILEIVLFVEETYGIEVSDAELTPDNFDTVNNIAAYVTRRLTDM
;
A
#
# COMPACT_ATOMS: atom_id res chain seq x y z
N MET A 1 -21.87 -4.48 -17.16
CA MET A 1 -21.17 -4.47 -17.01
C MET A 1 -20.68 -3.71 -16.08
N THR A 2 -20.64 -3.59 -15.39
CA THR A 2 -20.34 -2.79 -14.49
C THR A 2 -19.56 -3.33 -13.44
N SER A 3 -18.97 -4.42 -13.63
CA SER A 3 -18.19 -5.01 -12.60
C SER A 3 -17.01 -4.18 -12.27
N GLU A 4 -16.60 -3.33 -13.14
CA GLU A 4 -15.45 -2.57 -12.83
C GLU A 4 -15.69 -1.56 -11.78
N GLN A 5 -16.90 -1.31 -11.41
CA GLN A 5 -17.09 -0.38 -10.42
C GLN A 5 -16.71 -0.81 -9.10
N THR A 6 -16.62 -2.10 -8.84
CA THR A 6 -16.24 -2.57 -7.55
C THR A 6 -14.78 -2.83 -7.49
N SER A 7 -14.06 -2.69 -8.57
CA SER A 7 -12.67 -3.05 -8.56
C SER A 7 -11.85 -2.27 -7.60
N LYS A 8 -12.21 -1.00 -7.37
CA LYS A 8 -11.43 -0.21 -6.51
C LYS A 8 -11.40 -0.74 -5.11
N MET A 9 -12.41 -1.49 -4.68
CA MET A 9 -12.46 -2.00 -3.33
C MET A 9 -12.02 -3.43 -3.24
N ASP A 10 -11.64 -4.02 -4.34
CA ASP A 10 -11.16 -5.38 -4.36
C ASP A 10 -9.75 -5.43 -3.84
N THR A 11 -9.44 -6.35 -2.94
CA THR A 11 -8.12 -6.44 -2.36
C THR A 11 -7.04 -6.60 -3.42
N ALA A 12 -7.31 -7.37 -4.45
CA ALA A 12 -6.30 -7.54 -5.49
C ALA A 12 -6.02 -6.25 -6.23
N THR A 13 -7.03 -5.45 -6.48
CA THR A 13 -6.84 -4.17 -7.14
C THR A 13 -6.14 -3.20 -6.21
N ILE A 14 -6.50 -3.20 -4.94
CA ILE A 14 -5.85 -2.33 -3.98
C ILE A 14 -4.37 -2.70 -3.88
N ARG A 15 -4.08 -3.98 -3.83
CA ARG A 15 -2.70 -4.44 -3.74
C ARG A 15 -1.90 -3.98 -4.95
N GLN A 16 -2.48 -4.10 -6.13
CA GLN A 16 -1.79 -3.69 -7.34
C GLN A 16 -1.56 -2.17 -7.35
N THR A 17 -2.54 -1.41 -6.91
CA THR A 17 -2.41 0.03 -6.86
C THR A 17 -1.28 0.44 -5.92
N ILE A 18 -1.21 -0.20 -4.77
CA ILE A 18 -0.16 0.12 -3.80
C ILE A 18 1.20 -0.30 -4.33
N HIS A 19 1.27 -1.49 -4.93
CA HIS A 19 2.53 -1.97 -5.50
C HIS A 19 3.03 -1.00 -6.57
N ASP A 20 2.15 -0.57 -7.44
CA ASP A 20 2.55 0.32 -8.53
C ASP A 20 3.00 1.67 -8.00
N GLN A 21 2.33 2.15 -6.96
CA GLN A 21 2.69 3.43 -6.38
C GLN A 21 4.09 3.36 -5.76
N ILE A 22 4.37 2.28 -5.07
CA ILE A 22 5.66 2.13 -4.44
C ILE A 22 6.73 1.99 -5.50
N GLN A 23 6.47 1.20 -6.52
CA GLN A 23 7.45 1.02 -7.57
C GLN A 23 7.73 2.33 -8.28
N PHE A 24 6.69 3.09 -8.56
CA PHE A 24 6.87 4.34 -9.29
C PHE A 24 7.64 5.35 -8.46
N ASN A 25 7.39 5.42 -7.17
CA ASN A 25 7.98 6.46 -6.35
C ASN A 25 9.32 6.10 -5.73
N PHE A 26 9.61 4.82 -5.58
CA PHE A 26 10.81 4.43 -4.86
C PHE A 26 11.78 3.59 -5.69
N LEU A 27 11.31 3.04 -6.80
CA LEU A 27 12.16 2.20 -7.63
C LEU A 27 12.20 2.67 -9.07
N PHE A 28 12.16 3.97 -9.27
CA PHE A 28 12.01 4.44 -10.61
C PHE A 28 13.30 4.76 -11.30
N ASP A 29 14.39 4.77 -10.63
CA ASP A 29 15.58 5.32 -11.22
C ASP A 29 16.41 4.27 -11.90
N GLY A 30 15.84 3.55 -12.74
CA GLY A 30 16.57 2.55 -13.48
C GLY A 30 16.84 1.29 -12.71
N ASP A 31 16.39 1.23 -11.50
CA ASP A 31 16.56 0.06 -10.71
C ASP A 31 15.62 -0.95 -11.18
N GLU A 32 16.11 -2.04 -11.69
CA GLU A 32 15.25 -3.02 -12.20
C GLU A 32 14.90 -4.05 -11.25
N GLU A 33 15.27 -3.94 -9.99
CA GLU A 33 14.91 -4.92 -9.06
C GLU A 33 13.48 -4.89 -8.79
N GLU A 34 12.86 -6.02 -8.71
CA GLU A 34 11.48 -6.09 -8.39
C GLU A 34 11.35 -6.50 -6.98
N PHE A 35 10.30 -6.09 -6.30
CA PHE A 35 10.05 -6.51 -4.94
C PHE A 35 8.74 -7.26 -4.91
N SER A 36 8.63 -8.20 -3.98
CA SER A 36 7.45 -9.01 -3.83
C SER A 36 6.48 -8.33 -2.90
N ASP A 37 5.20 -8.61 -3.06
CA ASP A 37 4.19 -8.05 -2.19
C ASP A 37 4.33 -8.55 -0.75
N ASP A 38 5.10 -9.60 -0.54
CA ASP A 38 5.35 -10.11 0.80
C ASP A 38 6.66 -9.62 1.39
N ASP A 39 7.45 -8.88 0.65
CA ASP A 39 8.73 -8.41 1.17
C ASP A 39 8.54 -7.28 2.15
N SER A 40 9.35 -7.26 3.19
CA SER A 40 9.37 -6.12 4.09
C SER A 40 9.90 -4.93 3.34
N LEU A 41 9.14 -3.87 3.27
CA LEU A 41 9.55 -2.69 2.52
C LEU A 41 10.74 -2.01 3.15
N VAL A 42 10.78 -2.00 4.47
CA VAL A 42 11.87 -1.34 5.17
C VAL A 42 13.12 -2.22 5.15
N GLU A 43 12.96 -3.50 5.44
CA GLU A 43 14.12 -4.37 5.51
C GLU A 43 14.74 -4.63 4.16
N SER A 44 13.93 -4.62 3.13
CA SER A 44 14.46 -4.83 1.79
C SER A 44 15.12 -3.57 1.25
N GLY A 45 14.92 -2.45 1.93
CA GLY A 45 15.52 -1.21 1.45
C GLY A 45 14.71 -0.49 0.40
N VAL A 46 13.51 -0.95 0.11
CA VAL A 46 12.68 -0.27 -0.87
C VAL A 46 12.26 1.09 -0.34
N VAL A 47 11.90 1.17 0.94
CA VAL A 47 11.52 2.46 1.52
C VAL A 47 12.17 2.59 2.87
N ASP A 48 12.32 3.82 3.34
CA ASP A 48 12.77 4.08 4.71
C ASP A 48 11.56 4.52 5.51
N GLN A 49 11.79 4.94 6.74
CA GLN A 49 10.68 5.30 7.59
C GLN A 49 9.90 6.49 7.07
N THR A 50 10.60 7.42 6.46
CA THR A 50 9.91 8.56 5.86
C THR A 50 9.05 8.09 4.69
N GLY A 51 9.55 7.12 3.94
CA GLY A 51 8.78 6.60 2.83
C GLY A 51 7.50 5.93 3.28
N ILE A 52 7.51 5.28 4.44
CA ILE A 52 6.31 4.68 4.97
C ILE A 52 5.24 5.75 5.22
N LEU A 53 5.65 6.91 5.74
CA LEU A 53 4.69 7.98 5.96
C LEU A 53 4.12 8.49 4.65
N GLU A 54 4.90 8.50 3.59
CA GLU A 54 4.38 8.89 2.30
C GLU A 54 3.38 7.89 1.77
N ILE A 55 3.60 6.62 2.02
CA ILE A 55 2.65 5.59 1.63
C ILE A 55 1.36 5.76 2.41
N VAL A 56 1.45 6.08 3.70
CA VAL A 56 0.26 6.31 4.51
C VAL A 56 -0.55 7.46 3.93
N LEU A 57 0.12 8.55 3.56
CA LEU A 57 -0.60 9.68 2.99
C LEU A 57 -1.27 9.30 1.67
N PHE A 58 -0.57 8.53 0.85
CA PHE A 58 -1.15 8.07 -0.40
C PHE A 58 -2.42 7.25 -0.14
N VAL A 59 -2.36 6.36 0.83
CA VAL A 59 -3.50 5.51 1.15
C VAL A 59 -4.65 6.35 1.68
N GLU A 60 -4.34 7.31 2.54
CA GLU A 60 -5.39 8.14 3.10
C GLU A 60 -6.09 8.95 2.02
N GLU A 61 -5.33 9.49 1.10
CA GLU A 61 -5.92 10.32 0.08
C GLU A 61 -6.63 9.51 -0.98
N THR A 62 -6.08 8.37 -1.32
CA THR A 62 -6.65 7.56 -2.39
C THR A 62 -7.94 6.89 -1.95
N TYR A 63 -8.00 6.43 -0.71
CA TYR A 63 -9.12 5.63 -0.27
C TYR A 63 -10.02 6.36 0.73
N GLY A 64 -9.67 7.57 1.11
CA GLY A 64 -10.53 8.37 1.97
C GLY A 64 -10.61 7.88 3.40
N ILE A 65 -9.53 7.31 3.91
CA ILE A 65 -9.51 6.82 5.27
C ILE A 65 -8.47 7.58 6.05
N GLU A 66 -8.52 7.45 7.37
CA GLU A 66 -7.52 8.05 8.23
C GLU A 66 -6.83 6.96 8.99
N VAL A 67 -5.51 7.03 9.07
CA VAL A 67 -4.71 6.04 9.75
C VAL A 67 -4.24 6.63 11.06
N SER A 68 -4.64 6.00 12.17
CA SER A 68 -4.23 6.50 13.47
C SER A 68 -2.81 6.04 13.76
N ASP A 69 -2.18 6.71 14.73
CA ASP A 69 -0.83 6.32 15.10
C ASP A 69 -0.77 4.90 15.62
N ALA A 70 -1.82 4.46 16.29
CA ALA A 70 -1.82 3.11 16.81
C ALA A 70 -1.86 2.07 15.71
N GLU A 71 -2.37 2.44 14.55
CA GLU A 71 -2.45 1.51 13.44
C GLU A 71 -1.24 1.57 12.54
N LEU A 72 -0.36 2.51 12.77
CA LEU A 72 0.82 2.65 11.93
C LEU A 72 1.90 1.71 12.45
N THR A 73 1.75 0.44 12.18
CA THR A 73 2.64 -0.59 12.69
C THR A 73 3.15 -1.43 11.53
N PRO A 74 4.23 -2.15 11.73
CA PRO A 74 4.71 -3.03 10.66
C PRO A 74 3.69 -4.08 10.25
N ASP A 75 2.85 -4.52 11.20
CA ASP A 75 1.84 -5.48 10.85
C ASP A 75 0.89 -4.95 9.80
N ASN A 76 0.70 -3.65 9.75
CA ASN A 76 -0.21 -3.06 8.80
C ASN A 76 0.48 -2.45 7.59
N PHE A 77 1.72 -2.01 7.73
CA PHE A 77 2.34 -1.21 6.69
C PHE A 77 3.71 -1.67 6.22
N ASP A 78 4.16 -2.83 6.61
CA ASP A 78 5.50 -3.26 6.23
C ASP A 78 5.55 -4.01 4.90
N THR A 79 4.46 -4.56 4.42
CA THR A 79 4.44 -5.22 3.12
C THR A 79 3.24 -4.73 2.33
N VAL A 80 3.32 -4.87 1.02
CA VAL A 80 2.19 -4.48 0.18
C VAL A 80 0.95 -5.29 0.56
N ASN A 81 1.11 -6.57 0.82
CA ASN A 81 -0.02 -7.40 1.20
C ASN A 81 -0.66 -6.93 2.50
N ASN A 82 0.15 -6.53 3.46
CA ASN A 82 -0.41 -6.06 4.73
C ASN A 82 -1.14 -4.73 4.54
N ILE A 83 -0.58 -3.84 3.74
CA ILE A 83 -1.22 -2.56 3.47
C ILE A 83 -2.56 -2.78 2.78
N ALA A 84 -2.57 -3.67 1.78
CA ALA A 84 -3.81 -3.92 1.07
C ALA A 84 -4.86 -4.54 1.97
N ALA A 85 -4.46 -5.43 2.87
CA ALA A 85 -5.41 -6.04 3.79
C ALA A 85 -5.95 -4.99 4.76
N TYR A 86 -5.08 -4.10 5.24
CA TYR A 86 -5.49 -3.05 6.14
C TYR A 86 -6.50 -2.13 5.46
N VAL A 87 -6.22 -1.72 4.23
CA VAL A 87 -7.11 -0.83 3.50
C VAL A 87 -8.45 -1.51 3.26
N THR A 88 -8.42 -2.77 2.88
CA THR A 88 -9.64 -3.51 2.63
C THR A 88 -10.51 -3.57 3.88
N ARG A 89 -9.88 -3.83 5.03
CA ARG A 89 -10.64 -3.88 6.27
C ARG A 89 -11.26 -2.54 6.59
N ARG A 90 -10.51 -1.45 6.40
CA ARG A 90 -11.03 -0.14 6.71
C ARG A 90 -12.18 0.24 5.79
N LEU A 91 -12.10 -0.11 4.52
CA LEU A 91 -13.17 0.20 3.60
C LEU A 91 -14.40 -0.65 3.89
N THR A 92 -14.19 -1.88 4.32
CA THR A 92 -15.30 -2.75 4.63
C THR A 92 -16.02 -2.31 5.89
N ASP A 93 -15.30 -1.74 6.84
CA ASP A 93 -15.88 -1.33 8.09
C ASP A 93 -16.59 0.01 8.02
N MET A 94 -16.55 0.68 6.94
CA MET A 94 -17.17 1.99 6.83
C MET A 94 -18.68 1.93 6.56
#